data_eb86669c23fb6507f933634efcbd2b39
#
_entry.id   eb86669c23fb6507f933634efcbd2b39
#
_cell.length_a   1.000
_cell.length_b   1.000
_cell.length_c   1.000
_cell.angle_alpha   90.00
_cell.angle_beta   90.00
_cell.angle_gamma   90.00
#
_symmetry.space_group_name_H-M   'P 1'
#
loop_
_entity.id
_entity.type
_entity.pdbx_description
1 polymer ?
#
loop_
_entity_poly.entity_id
_entity_poly.type
_entity_poly.pdbx_seq_one_letter_code
_entity_poly.pdbx_strand_id
1 'polypeptide(L)'
;PPHFGPRATLGGCVAAGLSGPRRASLGSVRDFVLGVHMMDGNADPLRFGGQVMKNVAGYDVSRLMAGSLGTLGLILDVSLKVLPRPKAEATVQFECDEAQALQKMNRWAGEPLPISATCYHDQVLTLRLSGAETAVQAAQAKLGGQALAAGEEFWRGIREQSANFFRGNAPLWRLSLPSTAALDLPGKQLIEWGGALRWVFSEAEAGV
;
A
#
# COMPACT_ATOMS: atom_id res chain seq x y z
N PRO A 1 3.82 -3.87 -4.21
CA PRO A 1 2.54 -3.74 -4.91
C PRO A 1 1.85 -5.08 -5.07
N PRO A 2 0.52 -5.11 -5.29
CA PRO A 2 -0.21 -6.32 -5.62
C PRO A 2 0.18 -6.86 -7.00
N HIS A 3 0.08 -8.17 -7.19
CA HIS A 3 0.38 -8.83 -8.46
C HIS A 3 -0.88 -9.37 -9.16
N PHE A 4 -1.91 -9.71 -8.40
CA PHE A 4 -3.18 -10.26 -8.91
C PHE A 4 -3.02 -11.48 -9.83
N GLY A 5 -1.99 -12.31 -9.59
CA GLY A 5 -1.78 -13.58 -10.25
C GLY A 5 -0.51 -13.67 -11.10
N PRO A 6 -0.27 -14.83 -11.75
CA PRO A 6 1.00 -15.17 -12.37
C PRO A 6 1.28 -14.43 -13.70
N ARG A 7 0.29 -13.75 -14.27
CA ARG A 7 0.45 -13.00 -15.53
C ARG A 7 0.84 -11.54 -15.32
N ALA A 8 1.01 -11.09 -14.05
CA ALA A 8 1.43 -9.74 -13.77
C ALA A 8 2.85 -9.48 -14.28
N THR A 9 3.05 -8.29 -14.87
CA THR A 9 4.35 -7.80 -15.27
C THR A 9 4.78 -6.63 -14.41
N LEU A 10 6.09 -6.40 -14.32
CA LEU A 10 6.62 -5.27 -13.59
C LEU A 10 6.16 -3.94 -14.21
N GLY A 11 6.18 -3.82 -15.54
CA GLY A 11 5.65 -2.64 -16.24
C GLY A 11 4.17 -2.42 -15.97
N GLY A 12 3.36 -3.48 -15.94
CA GLY A 12 1.94 -3.42 -15.56
C GLY A 12 1.71 -2.93 -14.12
N CYS A 13 2.52 -3.39 -13.16
CA CYS A 13 2.48 -2.89 -11.77
C CYS A 13 2.76 -1.39 -11.70
N VAL A 14 3.76 -0.89 -12.44
CA VAL A 14 4.08 0.53 -12.51
C VAL A 14 2.97 1.31 -13.20
N ALA A 15 2.53 0.86 -14.38
CA ALA A 15 1.47 1.51 -15.14
C ALA A 15 0.14 1.59 -14.36
N ALA A 16 -0.21 0.56 -13.61
CA ALA A 16 -1.40 0.57 -12.75
C ALA A 16 -1.25 1.49 -11.52
N GLY A 17 -0.02 1.80 -11.10
CA GLY A 17 0.25 2.68 -9.96
C GLY A 17 -0.20 2.13 -8.60
N LEU A 18 -0.54 0.85 -8.53
CA LEU A 18 -1.06 0.23 -7.32
C LEU A 18 0.04 0.04 -6.27
N SER A 19 -0.33 0.25 -5.04
CA SER A 19 0.56 0.09 -3.90
C SER A 19 -0.07 -0.84 -2.87
N GLY A 20 0.76 -1.64 -2.22
CA GLY A 20 0.32 -2.58 -1.18
C GLY A 20 0.33 -1.97 0.23
N PRO A 21 0.13 -2.80 1.26
CA PRO A 21 0.00 -2.37 2.66
C PRO A 21 1.17 -1.53 3.19
N ARG A 22 2.38 -1.67 2.64
CA ARG A 22 3.57 -0.89 3.06
C ARG A 22 3.61 0.55 2.55
N ARG A 23 2.63 0.98 1.76
CA ARG A 23 2.70 2.30 1.12
C ARG A 23 2.84 3.44 2.13
N ALA A 24 2.15 3.38 3.26
CA ALA A 24 2.19 4.42 4.27
C ALA A 24 3.60 4.61 4.89
N SER A 25 4.40 3.53 4.96
CA SER A 25 5.74 3.56 5.57
C SER A 25 6.87 3.70 4.56
N LEU A 26 6.72 3.16 3.34
CA LEU A 26 7.80 3.08 2.35
C LEU A 26 7.59 3.98 1.13
N GLY A 27 6.40 4.53 0.96
CA GLY A 27 6.00 5.26 -0.23
C GLY A 27 5.25 4.42 -1.26
N SER A 28 4.72 5.08 -2.28
CA SER A 28 4.00 4.48 -3.40
C SER A 28 4.97 3.88 -4.42
N VAL A 29 4.45 3.08 -5.37
CA VAL A 29 5.28 2.56 -6.47
C VAL A 29 5.99 3.69 -7.24
N ARG A 30 5.33 4.84 -7.40
CA ARG A 30 5.89 6.05 -8.01
C ARG A 30 7.19 6.51 -7.35
N ASP A 31 7.30 6.40 -6.02
CA ASP A 31 8.47 6.84 -5.27
C ASP A 31 9.69 5.92 -5.46
N PHE A 32 9.47 4.76 -6.09
CA PHE A 32 10.53 3.80 -6.42
C PHE A 32 10.99 3.89 -7.87
N VAL A 33 10.25 4.56 -8.77
CA VAL A 33 10.62 4.70 -10.17
C VAL A 33 11.73 5.73 -10.29
N LEU A 34 12.88 5.33 -10.85
CA LEU A 34 14.05 6.17 -11.11
C LEU A 34 14.18 6.53 -12.59
N GLY A 35 13.78 5.63 -13.47
CA GLY A 35 13.83 5.82 -14.91
C GLY A 35 12.89 4.88 -15.64
N VAL A 36 12.52 5.26 -16.84
CA VAL A 36 11.67 4.48 -17.73
C VAL A 36 12.18 4.55 -19.17
N HIS A 37 12.13 3.42 -19.86
CA HIS A 37 12.21 3.33 -21.29
C HIS A 37 10.82 2.96 -21.81
N MET A 38 10.28 3.76 -22.71
CA MET A 38 8.92 3.60 -23.20
C MET A 38 8.85 3.83 -24.71
N MET A 39 7.78 3.38 -25.31
CA MET A 39 7.40 3.68 -26.68
C MET A 39 6.17 4.58 -26.64
N ASP A 40 6.21 5.70 -27.32
CA ASP A 40 5.10 6.65 -27.39
C ASP A 40 4.03 6.25 -28.42
N GLY A 41 3.04 7.14 -28.65
CA GLY A 41 1.96 6.93 -29.63
C GLY A 41 2.40 6.96 -31.09
N ASN A 42 3.60 7.45 -31.40
CA ASN A 42 4.21 7.45 -32.73
C ASN A 42 5.14 6.25 -32.97
N ALA A 43 5.25 5.35 -32.01
CA ALA A 43 6.19 4.24 -31.97
C ALA A 43 7.66 4.68 -31.80
N ASP A 44 7.90 5.90 -31.28
CA ASP A 44 9.23 6.40 -30.98
C ASP A 44 9.71 5.87 -29.62
N PRO A 45 10.92 5.29 -29.52
CA PRO A 45 11.49 4.85 -28.25
C PRO A 45 12.05 6.05 -27.47
N LEU A 46 11.52 6.29 -26.28
CA LEU A 46 11.89 7.40 -25.41
C LEU A 46 12.48 6.92 -24.10
N ARG A 47 13.48 7.62 -23.57
CA ARG A 47 14.09 7.36 -22.27
C ARG A 47 13.99 8.57 -21.37
N PHE A 48 13.48 8.38 -20.16
CA PHE A 48 13.37 9.41 -19.13
C PHE A 48 13.95 8.94 -17.81
N GLY A 49 14.58 9.88 -17.08
CA GLY A 49 15.28 9.56 -15.84
C GLY A 49 16.51 8.69 -16.07
N GLY A 50 16.87 7.89 -15.07
CA GLY A 50 18.07 7.06 -15.12
C GLY A 50 18.14 6.11 -13.93
N GLN A 51 19.37 5.93 -13.40
CA GLN A 51 19.64 5.09 -12.23
C GLN A 51 19.98 5.94 -10.99
N VAL A 52 19.80 7.25 -11.06
CA VAL A 52 20.13 8.18 -9.98
C VAL A 52 18.89 8.53 -9.17
N MET A 53 19.05 8.68 -7.86
CA MET A 53 17.94 8.94 -6.94
C MET A 53 17.41 10.38 -7.03
N LYS A 54 18.14 11.31 -7.64
CA LYS A 54 17.75 12.72 -7.79
C LYS A 54 17.86 13.13 -9.25
N ASN A 55 16.73 13.48 -9.85
CA ASN A 55 16.70 14.19 -11.13
C ASN A 55 16.76 15.70 -10.82
N VAL A 56 17.67 16.44 -11.46
CA VAL A 56 17.92 17.87 -11.16
C VAL A 56 17.42 18.82 -12.24
N ALA A 57 16.97 18.31 -13.39
CA ALA A 57 16.49 19.13 -14.49
C ALA A 57 15.34 18.47 -15.25
N GLY A 58 14.37 19.27 -15.68
CA GLY A 58 13.25 18.84 -16.47
C GLY A 58 12.09 18.21 -15.69
N TYR A 59 11.05 17.80 -16.43
CA TYR A 59 9.90 17.11 -15.85
C TYR A 59 10.25 15.66 -15.48
N ASP A 60 9.69 15.19 -14.38
CA ASP A 60 9.86 13.81 -13.92
C ASP A 60 8.87 12.87 -14.66
N VAL A 61 9.12 12.67 -15.96
CA VAL A 61 8.29 11.81 -16.81
C VAL A 61 8.34 10.36 -16.35
N SER A 62 9.48 9.89 -15.81
CA SER A 62 9.60 8.53 -15.31
C SER A 62 8.58 8.22 -14.21
N ARG A 63 8.40 9.15 -13.26
CA ARG A 63 7.40 9.00 -12.21
C ARG A 63 5.98 9.25 -12.68
N LEU A 64 5.79 10.05 -13.75
CA LEU A 64 4.49 10.27 -14.37
C LEU A 64 3.91 8.96 -14.93
N MET A 65 4.76 8.03 -15.38
CA MET A 65 4.31 6.74 -15.91
C MET A 65 3.68 5.85 -14.84
N ALA A 66 3.94 6.07 -13.56
CA ALA A 66 3.28 5.34 -12.48
C ALA A 66 1.82 5.79 -12.34
N GLY A 67 0.90 4.89 -12.68
CA GLY A 67 -0.54 5.16 -12.69
C GLY A 67 -1.07 5.68 -14.03
N SER A 68 -0.25 5.68 -15.08
CA SER A 68 -0.65 6.12 -16.43
C SER A 68 -1.62 5.16 -17.14
N LEU A 69 -1.77 3.93 -16.65
CA LEU A 69 -2.60 2.86 -17.24
C LEU A 69 -2.32 2.60 -18.72
N GLY A 70 -1.10 2.91 -19.19
CA GLY A 70 -0.71 2.77 -20.59
C GLY A 70 -1.18 3.89 -21.52
N THR A 71 -1.86 4.93 -21.01
CA THR A 71 -2.41 6.03 -21.84
C THR A 71 -1.35 6.97 -22.39
N LEU A 72 -0.15 6.98 -21.77
CA LEU A 72 0.97 7.84 -22.17
C LEU A 72 2.01 7.10 -23.04
N GLY A 73 1.89 5.79 -23.16
CA GLY A 73 2.79 4.96 -23.94
C GLY A 73 3.02 3.59 -23.32
N LEU A 74 3.73 2.72 -24.04
CA LEU A 74 4.07 1.37 -23.63
C LEU A 74 5.38 1.37 -22.84
N ILE A 75 5.37 0.94 -21.60
CA ILE A 75 6.58 0.75 -20.79
C ILE A 75 7.33 -0.49 -21.29
N LEU A 76 8.57 -0.29 -21.73
CA LEU A 76 9.46 -1.36 -22.21
C LEU A 76 10.36 -1.88 -21.08
N ASP A 77 10.99 -0.96 -20.33
CA ASP A 77 11.75 -1.29 -19.14
C ASP A 77 11.66 -0.17 -18.09
N VAL A 78 11.97 -0.50 -16.83
CA VAL A 78 11.97 0.43 -15.69
C VAL A 78 13.23 0.25 -14.85
N SER A 79 13.77 1.36 -14.35
CA SER A 79 14.77 1.40 -13.30
C SER A 79 14.09 1.69 -11.97
N LEU A 80 14.23 0.79 -11.00
CA LEU A 80 13.59 0.91 -9.70
C LEU A 80 14.62 0.97 -8.58
N LYS A 81 14.37 1.86 -7.62
CA LYS A 81 15.02 1.79 -6.32
C LYS A 81 14.60 0.53 -5.59
N VAL A 82 15.53 -0.16 -4.97
CA VAL A 82 15.27 -1.30 -4.10
C VAL A 82 15.64 -0.97 -2.65
N LEU A 83 14.97 -1.62 -1.71
CA LEU A 83 15.25 -1.51 -0.28
C LEU A 83 15.73 -2.86 0.26
N PRO A 84 16.60 -2.89 1.27
CA PRO A 84 16.94 -4.11 1.97
C PRO A 84 15.70 -4.75 2.58
N ARG A 85 15.67 -6.08 2.62
CA ARG A 85 14.65 -6.79 3.37
C ARG A 85 14.85 -6.55 4.86
N PRO A 86 13.78 -6.31 5.64
CA PRO A 86 13.88 -6.23 7.09
C PRO A 86 14.39 -7.57 7.66
N LYS A 87 15.20 -7.49 8.70
CA LYS A 87 15.77 -8.70 9.36
C LYS A 87 14.71 -9.45 10.17
N ALA A 88 13.73 -8.74 10.71
CA ALA A 88 12.63 -9.31 11.46
C ALA A 88 11.30 -8.65 11.06
N GLU A 89 10.25 -9.44 11.08
CA GLU A 89 8.85 -9.00 10.96
C GLU A 89 8.01 -9.70 12.01
N ALA A 90 7.06 -8.97 12.57
CA ALA A 90 6.04 -9.50 13.46
C ALA A 90 4.69 -8.88 13.15
N THR A 91 3.63 -9.62 13.37
CA THR A 91 2.26 -9.14 13.24
C THR A 91 1.56 -9.26 14.58
N VAL A 92 0.91 -8.18 15.01
CA VAL A 92 0.14 -8.12 16.25
C VAL A 92 -1.27 -7.61 16.00
N GLN A 93 -2.22 -8.09 16.77
CA GLN A 93 -3.64 -7.79 16.66
C GLN A 93 -4.20 -7.19 17.94
N PHE A 94 -5.18 -6.31 17.80
CA PHE A 94 -5.89 -5.66 18.89
C PHE A 94 -7.38 -5.67 18.59
N GLU A 95 -8.18 -6.19 19.49
CA GLU A 95 -9.63 -6.02 19.44
C GLU A 95 -9.99 -4.58 19.82
N CYS A 96 -10.70 -3.88 18.97
CA CYS A 96 -11.16 -2.51 19.21
C CYS A 96 -12.20 -2.09 18.17
N ASP A 97 -12.97 -1.06 18.47
CA ASP A 97 -13.85 -0.43 17.49
C ASP A 97 -13.08 0.44 16.48
N GLU A 98 -13.76 0.92 15.42
CA GLU A 98 -13.16 1.71 14.36
C GLU A 98 -12.53 3.01 14.87
N ALA A 99 -13.23 3.73 15.74
CA ALA A 99 -12.74 5.00 16.28
C ALA A 99 -11.45 4.82 17.08
N GLN A 100 -11.42 3.79 17.92
CA GLN A 100 -10.22 3.39 18.66
C GLN A 100 -9.08 2.96 17.74
N ALA A 101 -9.38 2.21 16.66
CA ALA A 101 -8.40 1.80 15.69
C ALA A 101 -7.76 2.99 14.98
N LEU A 102 -8.57 3.95 14.49
CA LEU A 102 -8.09 5.17 13.86
C LEU A 102 -7.24 6.02 14.82
N GLN A 103 -7.70 6.18 16.07
CA GLN A 103 -6.94 6.90 17.08
C GLN A 103 -5.59 6.25 17.37
N LYS A 104 -5.55 4.91 17.53
CA LYS A 104 -4.32 4.15 17.75
C LYS A 104 -3.37 4.29 16.58
N MET A 105 -3.85 4.08 15.33
CA MET A 105 -3.03 4.18 14.12
C MET A 105 -2.39 5.57 13.99
N ASN A 106 -3.16 6.64 14.17
CA ASN A 106 -2.66 8.01 14.06
C ASN A 106 -1.69 8.36 15.20
N ARG A 107 -1.97 7.95 16.44
CA ARG A 107 -1.07 8.16 17.58
C ARG A 107 0.26 7.45 17.35
N TRP A 108 0.25 6.17 17.00
CA TRP A 108 1.46 5.39 16.81
C TRP A 108 2.26 5.79 15.58
N ALA A 109 1.64 6.40 14.56
CA ALA A 109 2.35 6.98 13.43
C ALA A 109 3.28 8.14 13.84
N GLY A 110 2.99 8.81 14.94
CA GLY A 110 3.85 9.85 15.55
C GLY A 110 4.92 9.33 16.50
N GLU A 111 4.96 8.02 16.77
CA GLU A 111 5.93 7.41 17.67
C GLU A 111 7.06 6.70 16.89
N PRO A 112 8.27 6.56 17.47
CA PRO A 112 9.39 5.86 16.83
C PRO A 112 9.19 4.34 16.87
N LEU A 113 8.14 3.85 16.23
CA LEU A 113 7.79 2.44 16.14
C LEU A 113 8.06 1.91 14.73
N PRO A 114 8.59 0.69 14.57
CA PRO A 114 8.87 0.11 13.25
C PRO A 114 7.60 -0.44 12.57
N ILE A 115 6.51 0.36 12.57
CA ILE A 115 5.25 -0.02 11.93
C ILE A 115 5.40 0.09 10.42
N SER A 116 5.20 -1.02 9.73
CA SER A 116 5.31 -1.08 8.27
C SER A 116 3.97 -1.23 7.54
N ALA A 117 2.93 -1.65 8.22
CA ALA A 117 1.57 -1.70 7.68
C ALA A 117 0.53 -1.73 8.81
N THR A 118 -0.66 -1.25 8.48
CA THR A 118 -1.84 -1.30 9.35
C THR A 118 -3.03 -1.79 8.54
N CYS A 119 -3.90 -2.58 9.16
CA CYS A 119 -5.17 -3.01 8.60
C CYS A 119 -6.19 -3.12 9.72
N TYR A 120 -7.34 -2.49 9.56
CA TYR A 120 -8.47 -2.67 10.45
C TYR A 120 -9.65 -3.25 9.67
N HIS A 121 -10.22 -4.31 10.19
CA HIS A 121 -11.42 -4.95 9.68
C HIS A 121 -12.03 -5.84 10.76
N ASP A 122 -13.37 -5.87 10.80
CA ASP A 122 -14.15 -6.76 11.68
C ASP A 122 -13.73 -6.67 13.16
N GLN A 123 -13.65 -5.43 13.67
CA GLN A 123 -13.27 -5.09 15.05
C GLN A 123 -11.84 -5.49 15.45
N VAL A 124 -10.98 -5.80 14.47
CA VAL A 124 -9.58 -6.15 14.72
C VAL A 124 -8.65 -5.19 14.00
N LEU A 125 -7.81 -4.50 14.77
CA LEU A 125 -6.68 -3.74 14.24
C LEU A 125 -5.45 -4.64 14.17
N THR A 126 -4.93 -4.88 12.98
CA THR A 126 -3.72 -5.66 12.72
C THR A 126 -2.57 -4.73 12.34
N LEU A 127 -1.44 -4.86 13.01
CA LEU A 127 -0.21 -4.12 12.72
C LEU A 127 0.89 -5.06 12.26
N ARG A 128 1.68 -4.63 11.28
CA ARG A 128 2.94 -5.25 10.93
C ARG A 128 4.10 -4.39 11.41
N LEU A 129 4.99 -4.99 12.18
CA LEU A 129 6.26 -4.42 12.61
C LEU A 129 7.36 -5.01 11.73
N SER A 130 8.29 -4.19 11.24
CA SER A 130 9.38 -4.64 10.35
C SER A 130 10.64 -3.85 10.60
N GLY A 131 11.78 -4.51 10.78
CA GLY A 131 13.05 -3.79 11.01
C GLY A 131 14.15 -4.67 11.59
N ALA A 132 15.00 -4.07 12.42
CA ALA A 132 15.96 -4.80 13.23
C ALA A 132 15.23 -5.64 14.29
N GLU A 133 15.75 -6.80 14.60
CA GLU A 133 15.11 -7.76 15.52
C GLU A 133 14.83 -7.14 16.89
N THR A 134 15.80 -6.45 17.47
CA THR A 134 15.65 -5.76 18.76
C THR A 134 14.58 -4.68 18.74
N ALA A 135 14.45 -3.94 17.63
CA ALA A 135 13.42 -2.90 17.48
C ALA A 135 12.03 -3.52 17.37
N VAL A 136 11.88 -4.63 16.64
CA VAL A 136 10.60 -5.36 16.52
C VAL A 136 10.19 -5.95 17.86
N GLN A 137 11.11 -6.60 18.60
CA GLN A 137 10.84 -7.15 19.92
C GLN A 137 10.46 -6.08 20.94
N ALA A 138 11.19 -4.96 20.98
CA ALA A 138 10.88 -3.83 21.86
C ALA A 138 9.50 -3.22 21.55
N ALA A 139 9.16 -3.10 20.27
CA ALA A 139 7.85 -2.60 19.85
C ALA A 139 6.70 -3.56 20.23
N GLN A 140 6.90 -4.87 20.06
CA GLN A 140 5.93 -5.87 20.53
C GLN A 140 5.70 -5.77 22.04
N ALA A 141 6.78 -5.69 22.82
CA ALA A 141 6.68 -5.56 24.28
C ALA A 141 5.99 -4.26 24.70
N LYS A 142 6.26 -3.14 24.01
CA LYS A 142 5.65 -1.83 24.29
C LYS A 142 4.18 -1.79 23.93
N LEU A 143 3.82 -2.30 22.75
CA LEU A 143 2.45 -2.22 22.23
C LEU A 143 1.53 -3.26 22.86
N GLY A 144 2.07 -4.43 23.20
CA GLY A 144 1.26 -5.58 23.57
C GLY A 144 0.49 -6.12 22.37
N GLY A 145 -0.74 -6.60 22.62
CA GLY A 145 -1.60 -7.22 21.62
C GLY A 145 -1.32 -8.72 21.45
N GLN A 146 -2.14 -9.37 20.65
CA GLN A 146 -2.02 -10.81 20.37
C GLN A 146 -1.13 -11.01 19.14
N ALA A 147 -0.12 -11.85 19.26
CA ALA A 147 0.72 -12.21 18.11
C ALA A 147 -0.05 -13.07 17.10
N LEU A 148 0.03 -12.70 15.81
CA LEU A 148 -0.55 -13.46 14.71
C LEU A 148 0.54 -14.29 14.03
N ALA A 149 0.54 -15.60 14.24
CA ALA A 149 1.54 -16.51 13.65
C ALA A 149 1.47 -16.54 12.12
N ALA A 150 0.26 -16.47 11.52
CA ALA A 150 0.03 -16.45 10.08
C ALA A 150 0.13 -15.02 9.48
N GLY A 151 0.97 -14.15 10.06
CA GLY A 151 1.07 -12.74 9.65
C GLY A 151 1.45 -12.55 8.19
N GLU A 152 2.38 -13.34 7.66
CA GLU A 152 2.77 -13.24 6.23
C GLU A 152 1.61 -13.57 5.30
N GLU A 153 0.84 -14.61 5.59
CA GLU A 153 -0.33 -15.01 4.82
C GLU A 153 -1.42 -13.92 4.88
N PHE A 154 -1.68 -13.38 6.07
CA PHE A 154 -2.60 -12.26 6.26
C PHE A 154 -2.24 -11.08 5.34
N TRP A 155 -1.00 -10.58 5.40
CA TRP A 155 -0.57 -9.44 4.60
C TRP A 155 -0.52 -9.73 3.10
N ARG A 156 -0.26 -10.97 2.71
CA ARG A 156 -0.38 -11.42 1.32
C ARG A 156 -1.84 -11.35 0.88
N GLY A 157 -2.78 -11.83 1.70
CA GLY A 157 -4.22 -11.77 1.44
C GLY A 157 -4.73 -10.34 1.24
N ILE A 158 -4.27 -9.40 2.08
CA ILE A 158 -4.59 -7.97 1.92
C ILE A 158 -3.97 -7.41 0.63
N ARG A 159 -2.67 -7.65 0.38
CA ARG A 159 -1.95 -7.16 -0.79
C ARG A 159 -2.58 -7.64 -2.10
N GLU A 160 -2.90 -8.92 -2.19
CA GLU A 160 -3.45 -9.55 -3.40
C GLU A 160 -4.98 -9.48 -3.47
N GLN A 161 -5.64 -8.81 -2.51
CA GLN A 161 -7.10 -8.74 -2.41
C GLN A 161 -7.77 -10.12 -2.43
N SER A 162 -7.11 -11.11 -1.84
CA SER A 162 -7.60 -12.49 -1.74
C SER A 162 -8.16 -12.85 -0.36
N ALA A 163 -8.06 -11.94 0.62
CA ALA A 163 -8.68 -12.08 1.93
C ALA A 163 -10.21 -12.16 1.82
N ASN A 164 -10.86 -12.78 2.80
CA ASN A 164 -12.31 -12.98 2.78
C ASN A 164 -13.13 -11.69 2.59
N PHE A 165 -12.63 -10.57 3.11
CA PHE A 165 -13.25 -9.27 2.89
C PHE A 165 -13.50 -8.99 1.40
N PHE A 166 -12.55 -9.29 0.51
CA PHE A 166 -12.62 -8.97 -0.92
C PHE A 166 -13.49 -9.92 -1.74
N ARG A 167 -14.20 -10.86 -1.10
CA ARG A 167 -15.08 -11.86 -1.76
C ARG A 167 -16.55 -11.43 -1.77
N GLY A 168 -16.84 -10.15 -1.56
CA GLY A 168 -18.21 -9.62 -1.64
C GLY A 168 -18.74 -9.57 -3.08
N ASN A 169 -20.08 -9.53 -3.23
CA ASN A 169 -20.75 -9.48 -4.54
C ASN A 169 -21.17 -8.05 -4.96
N ALA A 170 -21.22 -7.11 -4.00
CA ALA A 170 -21.52 -5.72 -4.30
C ALA A 170 -20.29 -4.99 -4.92
N PRO A 171 -20.48 -3.84 -5.58
CA PRO A 171 -19.37 -3.02 -6.05
C PRO A 171 -18.39 -2.68 -4.93
N LEU A 172 -17.09 -2.87 -5.19
CA LEU A 172 -16.02 -2.55 -4.25
C LEU A 172 -15.46 -1.16 -4.53
N TRP A 173 -15.66 -0.26 -3.59
CA TRP A 173 -15.15 1.10 -3.65
C TRP A 173 -13.81 1.22 -2.95
N ARG A 174 -12.91 1.97 -3.57
CA ARG A 174 -11.61 2.34 -3.00
C ARG A 174 -11.58 3.83 -2.73
N LEU A 175 -11.63 4.22 -1.47
CA LEU A 175 -11.66 5.61 -1.05
C LEU A 175 -10.28 6.04 -0.52
N SER A 176 -9.80 7.19 -0.97
CA SER A 176 -8.58 7.84 -0.48
C SER A 176 -8.98 9.07 0.32
N LEU A 177 -8.66 9.09 1.60
CA LEU A 177 -9.18 10.05 2.58
C LEU A 177 -8.05 10.55 3.49
N PRO A 178 -8.25 11.67 4.22
CA PRO A 178 -7.40 11.99 5.36
C PRO A 178 -7.43 10.85 6.38
N SER A 179 -6.27 10.51 6.98
CA SER A 179 -6.16 9.38 7.93
C SER A 179 -7.06 9.51 9.17
N THR A 180 -7.44 10.73 9.50
CA THR A 180 -8.30 11.07 10.65
C THR A 180 -9.78 11.20 10.28
N ALA A 181 -10.15 11.01 9.01
CA ALA A 181 -11.54 11.14 8.60
C ALA A 181 -12.42 10.11 9.32
N ALA A 182 -13.38 10.60 10.08
CA ALA A 182 -14.48 9.79 10.57
C ALA A 182 -15.55 9.75 9.48
N LEU A 183 -15.89 8.56 9.02
CA LEU A 183 -16.94 8.38 8.04
C LEU A 183 -17.92 7.35 8.57
N ASP A 184 -19.17 7.75 8.61
CA ASP A 184 -20.28 6.83 8.80
C ASP A 184 -20.68 6.28 7.42
N LEU A 185 -19.96 5.25 6.97
CA LEU A 185 -20.25 4.59 5.71
C LEU A 185 -21.08 3.34 5.97
N PRO A 186 -22.17 3.16 5.26
CA PRO A 186 -22.95 1.93 5.36
C PRO A 186 -22.13 0.75 4.83
N GLY A 187 -22.12 -0.35 5.59
CA GLY A 187 -21.50 -1.60 5.18
C GLY A 187 -20.16 -1.91 5.87
N LYS A 188 -19.60 -3.05 5.48
CA LYS A 188 -18.31 -3.51 6.02
C LYS A 188 -17.16 -2.75 5.36
N GLN A 189 -16.28 -2.21 6.19
CA GLN A 189 -15.09 -1.51 5.76
C GLN A 189 -13.83 -2.32 6.06
N LEU A 190 -12.82 -2.16 5.20
CA LEU A 190 -11.44 -2.54 5.49
C LEU A 190 -10.58 -1.28 5.35
N ILE A 191 -9.84 -0.95 6.39
CA ILE A 191 -9.08 0.30 6.53
C ILE A 191 -7.60 -0.01 6.52
N GLU A 192 -6.85 0.63 5.63
CA GLU A 192 -5.40 0.49 5.51
C GLU A 192 -4.69 1.86 5.58
N TRP A 193 -3.36 1.85 5.51
CA TRP A 193 -2.48 3.03 5.40
C TRP A 193 -2.69 4.06 6.52
N GLY A 194 -2.85 3.55 7.74
CA GLY A 194 -3.06 4.43 8.90
C GLY A 194 -4.41 5.16 8.93
N GLY A 195 -5.41 4.68 8.17
CA GLY A 195 -6.72 5.32 8.04
C GLY A 195 -6.96 6.00 6.69
N ALA A 196 -5.92 6.17 5.86
CA ALA A 196 -6.01 6.94 4.62
C ALA A 196 -6.58 6.16 3.42
N LEU A 197 -6.66 4.85 3.50
CA LEU A 197 -7.29 4.00 2.50
C LEU A 197 -8.46 3.23 3.11
N ARG A 198 -9.62 3.32 2.48
CA ARG A 198 -10.81 2.54 2.83
C ARG A 198 -11.29 1.72 1.65
N TRP A 199 -11.57 0.47 1.89
CA TRP A 199 -12.28 -0.41 0.98
C TRP A 199 -13.68 -0.62 1.53
N VAL A 200 -14.71 -0.42 0.70
CA VAL A 200 -16.12 -0.50 1.11
C VAL A 200 -16.92 -1.20 0.03
N PHE A 201 -17.71 -2.19 0.41
CA PHE A 201 -18.75 -2.72 -0.47
C PHE A 201 -20.01 -1.87 -0.34
N SER A 202 -20.46 -1.27 -1.42
CA SER A 202 -21.67 -0.44 -1.44
C SER A 202 -22.35 -0.46 -2.81
N GLU A 203 -23.67 -0.47 -2.81
CA GLU A 203 -24.51 -0.28 -4.01
C GLU A 203 -24.69 1.20 -4.37
N ALA A 204 -24.12 2.13 -3.61
CA ALA A 204 -24.19 3.56 -3.91
C ALA A 204 -23.57 3.87 -5.27
N GLU A 205 -24.22 4.76 -6.04
CA GLU A 205 -23.68 5.24 -7.30
C GLU A 205 -22.52 6.23 -7.07
N ALA A 206 -21.59 6.32 -8.03
CA ALA A 206 -20.51 7.29 -8.00
C ALA A 206 -21.10 8.71 -8.10
N GLY A 207 -20.86 9.56 -7.11
CA GLY A 207 -21.29 10.97 -7.10
C GLY A 207 -22.32 11.34 -6.04
N VAL A 208 -22.61 10.42 -5.14
CA VAL A 208 -23.41 10.70 -3.92
C VAL A 208 -22.50 10.95 -2.72
#